data_9354da5ef505b2751a430b70eac58f86
#
_entry.id   9354da5ef505b2751a430b70eac58f86
#
_cell.length_a   1.000
_cell.length_b   1.000
_cell.length_c   1.000
_cell.angle_alpha   90.00
_cell.angle_beta   90.00
_cell.angle_gamma   90.00
#
_symmetry.space_group_name_H-M   'P 1'
#
loop_
_entity.id
_entity.type
_entity.pdbx_description
1 polymer ?
#
loop_
_entity_poly.entity_id
_entity_poly.type
_entity_poly.pdbx_seq_one_letter_code
_entity_poly.pdbx_strand_id
1 'polypeptide(L)'
;MNIALIILAAGKGTRMQSELPKVLHEVAGAPMLVHAMRAGRTLNPKRTIIIAGHGFEAVSAAARTEDPEVEVVLQEEQLGTGHAVDQARTALGDFDGTIIVLYGDCPLIQSRTLEDLSTTLSDSAVSVLGFEAKDPAQYGRLITDGDKLKRIVEFKDASTAERAVTLCNSGVMAASAELLFELLSEIDTDNASGELYLTDIISKAVARGLPCAAVRCAECETLGVNSRVELM
;
A
#
# COMPACT_ATOMS: atom_id res chain seq x y z
N MET A 1 18.38 -7.89 5.77
CA MET A 1 17.89 -6.85 4.85
C MET A 1 17.53 -5.64 5.69
N ASN A 2 17.84 -4.42 5.25
CA ASN A 2 17.44 -3.20 5.96
C ASN A 2 16.04 -2.82 5.46
N ILE A 3 15.01 -2.90 6.31
CA ILE A 3 13.61 -2.71 5.92
C ILE A 3 13.00 -1.55 6.69
N ALA A 4 12.22 -0.71 5.99
CA ALA A 4 11.28 0.22 6.58
C ALA A 4 9.86 -0.08 6.10
N LEU A 5 8.89 0.10 6.99
CA LEU A 5 7.47 0.00 6.67
C LEU A 5 6.87 1.39 6.54
N ILE A 6 6.05 1.60 5.52
CA ILE A 6 5.14 2.73 5.42
C ILE A 6 3.72 2.17 5.41
N ILE A 7 2.90 2.51 6.41
CA ILE A 7 1.53 2.02 6.53
C ILE A 7 0.56 3.17 6.27
N LEU A 8 -0.22 3.07 5.21
CA LEU A 8 -1.19 4.09 4.81
C LEU A 8 -2.47 3.97 5.63
N ALA A 9 -2.77 5.00 6.39
CA ALA A 9 -3.91 5.07 7.31
C ALA A 9 -4.64 6.43 7.26
N ALA A 10 -4.44 7.23 6.19
CA ALA A 10 -4.95 8.60 6.10
C ALA A 10 -6.37 8.71 5.51
N GLY A 11 -6.94 7.63 5.00
CA GLY A 11 -8.23 7.63 4.30
C GLY A 11 -9.40 7.98 5.22
N LYS A 12 -10.34 8.82 4.72
CA LYS A 12 -11.53 9.26 5.48
C LYS A 12 -12.52 8.15 5.83
N GLY A 13 -12.52 7.04 5.08
CA GLY A 13 -13.40 5.91 5.36
C GLY A 13 -14.90 6.23 5.34
N THR A 14 -15.35 7.13 4.47
CA THR A 14 -16.73 7.65 4.44
C THR A 14 -17.80 6.56 4.33
N ARG A 15 -17.47 5.43 3.67
CA ARG A 15 -18.37 4.26 3.54
C ARG A 15 -18.61 3.52 4.85
N MET A 16 -17.77 3.74 5.88
CA MET A 16 -17.96 3.17 7.22
C MET A 16 -19.12 3.80 7.98
N GLN A 17 -19.54 5.00 7.61
CA GLN A 17 -20.59 5.75 8.31
C GLN A 17 -20.36 5.78 9.83
N SER A 18 -19.15 6.09 10.24
CA SER A 18 -18.68 6.06 11.63
C SER A 18 -17.77 7.26 11.89
N GLU A 19 -17.82 7.79 13.11
CA GLU A 19 -16.87 8.81 13.58
C GLU A 19 -15.48 8.21 13.87
N LEU A 20 -15.44 6.89 14.13
CA LEU A 20 -14.18 6.18 14.33
C LEU A 20 -13.43 6.08 12.98
N PRO A 21 -12.15 6.47 12.92
CA PRO A 21 -11.31 6.27 11.74
C PRO A 21 -11.38 4.82 11.23
N LYS A 22 -11.48 4.64 9.91
CA LYS A 22 -11.67 3.32 9.29
C LYS A 22 -10.70 2.26 9.83
N VAL A 23 -9.43 2.59 9.90
CA VAL A 23 -8.35 1.69 10.31
C VAL A 23 -8.38 1.29 11.80
N LEU A 24 -9.21 1.97 12.61
CA LEU A 24 -9.38 1.67 14.03
C LEU A 24 -10.57 0.76 14.31
N HIS A 25 -11.38 0.41 13.32
CA HIS A 25 -12.39 -0.63 13.51
C HIS A 25 -11.70 -1.97 13.78
N GLU A 26 -12.26 -2.71 14.74
CA GLU A 26 -11.67 -3.96 15.19
C GLU A 26 -12.07 -5.15 14.33
N VAL A 27 -11.11 -5.99 14.05
CA VAL A 27 -11.26 -7.34 13.49
C VAL A 27 -10.61 -8.30 14.49
N ALA A 28 -11.30 -9.35 14.90
CA ALA A 28 -10.78 -10.32 15.86
C ALA A 28 -10.15 -9.69 17.14
N GLY A 29 -10.76 -8.62 17.66
CA GLY A 29 -10.38 -7.99 18.92
C GLY A 29 -9.18 -7.03 18.86
N ALA A 30 -8.75 -6.62 17.67
CA ALA A 30 -7.73 -5.58 17.51
C ALA A 30 -8.06 -4.66 16.32
N PRO A 31 -7.68 -3.37 16.36
CA PRO A 31 -7.81 -2.47 15.22
C PRO A 31 -7.15 -3.02 13.95
N MET A 32 -7.73 -2.78 12.77
CA MET A 32 -7.17 -3.21 11.49
C MET A 32 -5.73 -2.74 11.30
N LEU A 33 -5.43 -1.50 11.67
CA LEU A 33 -4.07 -0.95 11.65
C LEU A 33 -3.10 -1.81 12.45
N VAL A 34 -3.50 -2.27 13.64
CA VAL A 34 -2.66 -3.08 14.52
C VAL A 34 -2.34 -4.44 13.87
N HIS A 35 -3.29 -5.04 13.13
CA HIS A 35 -3.01 -6.26 12.37
C HIS A 35 -1.96 -6.02 11.28
N ALA A 36 -2.07 -4.94 10.52
CA ALA A 36 -1.07 -4.58 9.50
C ALA A 36 0.32 -4.32 10.12
N MET A 37 0.38 -3.62 11.27
CA MET A 37 1.61 -3.41 12.03
C MET A 37 2.24 -4.74 12.47
N ARG A 38 1.44 -5.65 13.02
CA ARG A 38 1.90 -6.97 13.49
C ARG A 38 2.43 -7.83 12.35
N ALA A 39 1.75 -7.84 11.22
CA ALA A 39 2.20 -8.57 10.03
C ALA A 39 3.57 -8.04 9.55
N GLY A 40 3.73 -6.72 9.44
CA GLY A 40 4.98 -6.10 9.02
C GLY A 40 6.11 -6.25 10.04
N ARG A 41 5.81 -6.25 11.36
CA ARG A 41 6.82 -6.36 12.42
C ARG A 41 7.64 -7.65 12.36
N THR A 42 7.10 -8.72 11.79
CA THR A 42 7.84 -9.99 11.62
C THR A 42 9.04 -9.87 10.69
N LEU A 43 9.06 -8.88 9.80
CA LEU A 43 10.20 -8.55 8.94
C LEU A 43 11.34 -7.85 9.69
N ASN A 44 11.15 -7.59 10.97
CA ASN A 44 12.12 -6.91 11.83
C ASN A 44 12.57 -5.54 11.26
N PRO A 45 11.61 -4.65 10.93
CA PRO A 45 11.90 -3.38 10.29
C PRO A 45 12.72 -2.46 11.21
N LYS A 46 13.61 -1.66 10.62
CA LYS A 46 14.38 -0.62 11.33
C LYS A 46 13.55 0.63 11.60
N ARG A 47 12.54 0.88 10.78
CA ARG A 47 11.64 2.02 10.89
C ARG A 47 10.22 1.56 10.52
N THR A 48 9.25 2.02 11.28
CA THR A 48 7.81 1.88 10.94
C THR A 48 7.20 3.27 10.96
N ILE A 49 6.65 3.70 9.83
CA ILE A 49 6.04 5.01 9.67
C ILE A 49 4.59 4.81 9.27
N ILE A 50 3.69 5.43 10.00
CA ILE A 50 2.25 5.42 9.71
C ILE A 50 1.89 6.79 9.15
N ILE A 51 1.25 6.79 7.97
CA ILE A 51 0.73 8.00 7.38
C ILE A 51 -0.74 8.11 7.78
N ALA A 52 -1.03 9.02 8.69
CA ALA A 52 -2.38 9.25 9.20
C ALA A 52 -2.91 10.60 8.70
N GLY A 53 -4.21 10.72 8.56
CA GLY A 53 -4.91 11.94 8.14
C GLY A 53 -6.13 12.17 9.01
N HIS A 54 -7.30 11.75 8.54
CA HIS A 54 -8.52 11.82 9.33
C HIS A 54 -8.39 11.03 10.65
N GLY A 55 -8.67 11.71 11.77
CA GLY A 55 -8.56 11.11 13.11
C GLY A 55 -7.12 10.88 13.56
N PHE A 56 -6.18 11.72 13.13
CA PHE A 56 -4.74 11.62 13.39
C PHE A 56 -4.41 11.28 14.85
N GLU A 57 -5.02 11.97 15.82
CA GLU A 57 -4.74 11.76 17.25
C GLU A 57 -5.13 10.34 17.70
N ALA A 58 -6.31 9.86 17.28
CA ALA A 58 -6.77 8.52 17.63
C ALA A 58 -5.92 7.43 16.97
N VAL A 59 -5.56 7.60 15.70
CA VAL A 59 -4.69 6.68 14.96
C VAL A 59 -3.30 6.66 15.60
N SER A 60 -2.75 7.82 15.96
CA SER A 60 -1.45 7.93 16.63
C SER A 60 -1.44 7.25 17.99
N ALA A 61 -2.50 7.43 18.78
CA ALA A 61 -2.63 6.80 20.09
C ALA A 61 -2.69 5.27 19.99
N ALA A 62 -3.50 4.75 19.06
CA ALA A 62 -3.60 3.31 18.82
C ALA A 62 -2.26 2.71 18.33
N ALA A 63 -1.61 3.37 17.41
CA ALA A 63 -0.32 2.94 16.86
C ALA A 63 0.77 2.88 17.94
N ARG A 64 0.90 3.94 18.75
CA ARG A 64 1.90 4.00 19.83
C ARG A 64 1.60 3.06 21.01
N THR A 65 0.34 2.68 21.17
CA THR A 65 -0.02 1.63 22.14
C THR A 65 0.49 0.25 21.71
N GLU A 66 0.48 -0.04 20.41
CA GLU A 66 1.01 -1.30 19.86
C GLU A 66 2.55 -1.26 19.76
N ASP A 67 3.11 -0.13 19.35
CA ASP A 67 4.56 0.07 19.21
C ASP A 67 4.94 1.52 19.61
N PRO A 68 5.54 1.72 20.79
CA PRO A 68 5.94 3.05 21.26
C PRO A 68 6.98 3.76 20.36
N GLU A 69 7.76 3.02 19.57
CA GLU A 69 8.81 3.56 18.70
C GLU A 69 8.28 3.95 17.30
N VAL A 70 6.99 3.70 17.02
CA VAL A 70 6.40 4.01 15.72
C VAL A 70 6.37 5.51 15.47
N GLU A 71 6.72 5.92 14.26
CA GLU A 71 6.55 7.29 13.82
C GLU A 71 5.21 7.47 13.13
N VAL A 72 4.49 8.52 13.47
CA VAL A 72 3.22 8.86 12.83
C VAL A 72 3.33 10.23 12.18
N VAL A 73 3.12 10.27 10.87
CA VAL A 73 3.23 11.47 10.04
C VAL A 73 1.84 11.88 9.57
N LEU A 74 1.54 13.17 9.66
CA LEU A 74 0.26 13.72 9.22
C LEU A 74 0.27 13.97 7.71
N GLN A 75 -0.70 13.39 7.01
CA GLN A 75 -1.08 13.82 5.66
C GLN A 75 -2.21 14.86 5.78
N GLU A 76 -1.89 16.13 5.70
CA GLU A 76 -2.89 17.21 5.83
C GLU A 76 -3.84 17.21 4.63
N GLU A 77 -3.29 17.23 3.42
CA GLU A 77 -4.04 17.21 2.17
C GLU A 77 -4.03 15.81 1.58
N GLN A 78 -5.22 15.29 1.26
CA GLN A 78 -5.36 13.94 0.70
C GLN A 78 -5.29 14.00 -0.83
N LEU A 79 -4.09 14.18 -1.37
CA LEU A 79 -3.82 14.30 -2.80
C LEU A 79 -3.54 12.96 -3.49
N GLY A 80 -3.82 11.86 -2.85
CA GLY A 80 -3.64 10.52 -3.40
C GLY A 80 -2.66 9.65 -2.60
N THR A 81 -2.52 8.39 -3.02
CA THR A 81 -1.68 7.39 -2.34
C THR A 81 -0.19 7.63 -2.53
N GLY A 82 0.22 8.14 -3.69
CA GLY A 82 1.60 8.56 -3.92
C GLY A 82 2.01 9.72 -3.03
N HIS A 83 1.13 10.74 -2.89
CA HIS A 83 1.33 11.83 -1.95
C HIS A 83 1.44 11.33 -0.50
N ALA A 84 0.61 10.34 -0.11
CA ALA A 84 0.68 9.77 1.23
C ALA A 84 2.04 9.13 1.50
N VAL A 85 2.57 8.32 0.58
CA VAL A 85 3.90 7.70 0.72
C VAL A 85 5.00 8.75 0.76
N ASP A 86 4.90 9.83 -0.02
CA ASP A 86 5.90 10.89 -0.05
C ASP A 86 6.00 11.64 1.29
N GLN A 87 4.94 11.70 2.10
CA GLN A 87 4.99 12.27 3.45
C GLN A 87 6.01 11.56 4.37
N ALA A 88 6.32 10.29 4.09
CA ALA A 88 7.31 9.54 4.87
C ALA A 88 8.76 9.97 4.56
N ARG A 89 9.01 10.69 3.47
CA ARG A 89 10.36 11.06 3.01
C ARG A 89 11.19 11.74 4.09
N THR A 90 10.64 12.75 4.75
CA THR A 90 11.36 13.50 5.80
C THR A 90 11.61 12.62 7.03
N ALA A 91 10.64 11.80 7.42
CA ALA A 91 10.77 10.89 8.55
C ALA A 91 11.83 9.81 8.30
N LEU A 92 11.94 9.31 7.07
CA LEU A 92 12.95 8.31 6.68
C LEU A 92 14.36 8.92 6.59
N GLY A 93 14.48 10.21 6.24
CA GLY A 93 15.76 10.88 6.11
C GLY A 93 16.68 10.18 5.11
N ASP A 94 17.85 9.77 5.57
CA ASP A 94 18.90 9.05 4.81
C ASP A 94 18.78 7.52 4.89
N PHE A 95 17.58 7.00 5.18
CA PHE A 95 17.37 5.55 5.24
C PHE A 95 17.73 4.89 3.91
N ASP A 96 18.71 3.99 3.97
CA ASP A 96 19.15 3.16 2.85
C ASP A 96 18.69 1.72 3.07
N GLY A 97 17.76 1.27 2.27
CA GLY A 97 17.18 -0.06 2.39
C GLY A 97 15.90 -0.23 1.57
N THR A 98 15.19 -1.30 1.87
CA THR A 98 13.90 -1.62 1.25
C THR A 98 12.76 -0.95 2.00
N ILE A 99 11.88 -0.28 1.27
CA ILE A 99 10.58 0.17 1.78
C ILE A 99 9.51 -0.81 1.35
N ILE A 100 8.66 -1.20 2.30
CA ILE A 100 7.42 -1.93 2.03
C ILE A 100 6.26 -1.01 2.40
N VAL A 101 5.40 -0.74 1.42
CA VAL A 101 4.17 0.03 1.60
C VAL A 101 3.03 -0.92 1.89
N LEU A 102 2.33 -0.70 3.01
CA LEU A 102 1.16 -1.45 3.46
C LEU A 102 -0.06 -0.54 3.57
N TYR A 103 -1.24 -1.16 3.60
CA TYR A 103 -2.49 -0.47 3.88
C TYR A 103 -3.02 -0.89 5.26
N GLY A 104 -3.31 0.11 6.10
CA GLY A 104 -3.80 -0.10 7.47
C GLY A 104 -5.20 -0.69 7.57
N ASP A 105 -5.90 -0.85 6.46
CA ASP A 105 -7.24 -1.44 6.36
C ASP A 105 -7.24 -2.87 5.76
N CYS A 106 -6.05 -3.46 5.56
CA CYS A 106 -5.87 -4.85 5.11
C CYS A 106 -5.38 -5.73 6.27
N PRO A 107 -6.27 -6.15 7.19
CA PRO A 107 -5.88 -6.82 8.44
C PRO A 107 -5.41 -8.26 8.27
N LEU A 108 -5.65 -8.87 7.11
CA LEU A 108 -5.42 -10.31 6.89
C LEU A 108 -4.12 -10.60 6.12
N ILE A 109 -3.32 -9.57 5.82
CA ILE A 109 -2.04 -9.74 5.14
C ILE A 109 -1.10 -10.64 5.95
N GLN A 110 -0.45 -11.60 5.30
CA GLN A 110 0.42 -12.55 5.98
C GLN A 110 1.88 -12.09 5.91
N SER A 111 2.62 -12.34 7.00
CA SER A 111 4.03 -12.04 7.09
C SER A 111 4.85 -12.71 6.00
N ARG A 112 4.57 -13.99 5.71
CA ARG A 112 5.25 -14.73 4.64
C ARG A 112 5.08 -14.06 3.27
N THR A 113 3.90 -13.56 2.99
CA THR A 113 3.61 -12.85 1.74
C THR A 113 4.46 -11.58 1.60
N LEU A 114 4.70 -10.88 2.72
CA LEU A 114 5.58 -9.71 2.75
C LEU A 114 7.07 -10.11 2.60
N GLU A 115 7.47 -11.25 3.13
CA GLU A 115 8.82 -11.83 2.91
C GLU A 115 9.02 -12.16 1.43
N ASP A 116 8.06 -12.85 0.80
CA ASP A 116 8.10 -13.19 -0.63
C ASP A 116 8.18 -11.91 -1.49
N LEU A 117 7.40 -10.88 -1.14
CA LEU A 117 7.44 -9.59 -1.81
C LEU A 117 8.82 -8.92 -1.75
N SER A 118 9.45 -8.92 -0.57
CA SER A 118 10.78 -8.32 -0.39
C SER A 118 11.88 -9.13 -1.07
N THR A 119 11.76 -10.45 -1.08
CA THR A 119 12.74 -11.34 -1.70
C THR A 119 12.76 -11.17 -3.23
N THR A 120 11.59 -10.89 -3.83
CA THR A 120 11.46 -10.67 -5.28
C THR A 120 12.27 -9.46 -5.78
N LEU A 121 12.65 -8.55 -4.89
CA LEU A 121 13.52 -7.40 -5.23
C LEU A 121 14.95 -7.80 -5.60
N SER A 122 15.36 -9.05 -5.40
CA SER A 122 16.64 -9.54 -5.93
C SER A 122 16.70 -9.51 -7.46
N ASP A 123 15.57 -9.68 -8.13
CA ASP A 123 15.44 -9.77 -9.59
C ASP A 123 14.54 -8.68 -10.19
N SER A 124 14.00 -7.80 -9.36
CA SER A 124 13.13 -6.69 -9.78
C SER A 124 13.45 -5.40 -9.04
N ALA A 125 13.20 -4.27 -9.67
CA ALA A 125 13.37 -2.95 -9.08
C ALA A 125 12.17 -2.56 -8.19
N VAL A 126 10.97 -2.98 -8.58
CA VAL A 126 9.73 -2.81 -7.83
C VAL A 126 8.97 -4.13 -7.85
N SER A 127 8.49 -4.58 -6.70
CA SER A 127 7.58 -5.71 -6.55
C SER A 127 6.23 -5.25 -6.03
N VAL A 128 5.15 -5.78 -6.61
CA VAL A 128 3.76 -5.44 -6.26
C VAL A 128 3.02 -6.71 -5.89
N LEU A 129 2.27 -6.66 -4.81
CA LEU A 129 1.41 -7.77 -4.42
C LEU A 129 0.10 -7.72 -5.20
N GLY A 130 -0.20 -8.80 -5.90
CA GLY A 130 -1.43 -9.00 -6.64
C GLY A 130 -2.18 -10.26 -6.22
N PHE A 131 -3.43 -10.34 -6.62
CA PHE A 131 -4.27 -11.50 -6.36
C PHE A 131 -5.23 -11.74 -7.53
N GLU A 132 -5.59 -13.01 -7.76
CA GLU A 132 -6.62 -13.36 -8.72
C GLU A 132 -8.00 -13.15 -8.08
N ALA A 133 -8.69 -12.10 -8.50
CA ALA A 133 -10.00 -11.76 -7.97
C ALA A 133 -11.10 -12.62 -8.59
N LYS A 134 -12.01 -13.14 -7.76
CA LYS A 134 -13.26 -13.77 -8.24
C LYS A 134 -14.19 -12.74 -8.86
N ASP A 135 -14.27 -11.56 -8.25
CA ASP A 135 -14.92 -10.37 -8.78
C ASP A 135 -13.94 -9.20 -8.71
N PRO A 136 -13.35 -8.81 -9.84
CA PRO A 136 -12.38 -7.70 -9.88
C PRO A 136 -12.94 -6.34 -9.42
N ALA A 137 -14.26 -6.16 -9.43
CA ALA A 137 -14.94 -4.93 -8.97
C ALA A 137 -14.17 -3.64 -9.32
N GLN A 138 -13.85 -2.83 -8.31
CA GLN A 138 -13.17 -1.55 -8.46
C GLN A 138 -11.66 -1.59 -8.14
N TYR A 139 -11.06 -2.77 -8.05
CA TYR A 139 -9.60 -2.87 -7.85
C TYR A 139 -8.85 -2.35 -9.08
N GLY A 140 -7.63 -1.87 -8.87
CA GLY A 140 -6.65 -1.65 -9.96
C GLY A 140 -6.28 -2.98 -10.61
N ARG A 141 -5.91 -2.95 -11.87
CA ARG A 141 -5.52 -4.13 -12.66
C ARG A 141 -4.02 -4.18 -12.87
N LEU A 142 -3.42 -5.33 -12.61
CA LEU A 142 -2.03 -5.60 -12.94
C LEU A 142 -1.93 -6.07 -14.39
N ILE A 143 -1.36 -5.23 -15.25
CA ILE A 143 -1.16 -5.55 -16.66
C ILE A 143 0.23 -6.14 -16.82
N THR A 144 0.29 -7.42 -17.19
CA THR A 144 1.54 -8.19 -17.31
C THR A 144 1.80 -8.63 -18.75
N ASP A 145 3.07 -8.92 -19.02
CA ASP A 145 3.55 -9.60 -20.22
C ASP A 145 4.41 -10.78 -19.76
N GLY A 146 3.84 -11.98 -19.76
CA GLY A 146 4.38 -13.11 -19.02
C GLY A 146 4.46 -12.79 -17.52
N ASP A 147 5.64 -12.96 -16.93
CA ASP A 147 5.89 -12.69 -15.51
C ASP A 147 6.26 -11.22 -15.22
N LYS A 148 6.36 -10.38 -16.26
CA LYS A 148 6.79 -8.99 -16.13
C LYS A 148 5.58 -8.08 -15.95
N LEU A 149 5.53 -7.34 -14.84
CA LEU A 149 4.55 -6.29 -14.61
C LEU A 149 4.89 -5.09 -15.50
N LYS A 150 3.93 -4.63 -16.32
CA LYS A 150 4.08 -3.50 -17.24
C LYS A 150 3.50 -2.22 -16.69
N ARG A 151 2.34 -2.30 -16.08
CA ARG A 151 1.65 -1.17 -15.46
C ARG A 151 0.54 -1.64 -14.55
N ILE A 152 0.09 -0.73 -13.69
CA ILE A 152 -1.16 -0.87 -12.94
C ILE A 152 -2.13 0.16 -13.50
N VAL A 153 -3.36 -0.26 -13.76
CA VAL A 153 -4.41 0.62 -14.26
C VAL A 153 -5.54 0.65 -13.23
N GLU A 154 -5.81 1.83 -12.70
CA GLU A 154 -6.91 2.01 -11.77
C GLU A 154 -8.25 1.83 -12.50
N PHE A 155 -9.27 1.34 -11.78
CA PHE A 155 -10.57 0.99 -12.39
C PHE A 155 -11.20 2.14 -13.18
N LYS A 156 -11.06 3.38 -12.68
CA LYS A 156 -11.66 4.56 -13.33
C LYS A 156 -11.00 4.85 -14.69
N ASP A 157 -9.71 4.57 -14.82
CA ASP A 157 -8.90 4.82 -16.01
C ASP A 157 -8.85 3.60 -16.95
N ALA A 158 -9.33 2.42 -16.50
CA ALA A 158 -9.24 1.19 -17.24
C ALA A 158 -10.24 1.12 -18.40
N SER A 159 -9.75 0.73 -19.57
CA SER A 159 -10.56 0.35 -20.73
C SER A 159 -11.40 -0.89 -20.44
N THR A 160 -12.38 -1.19 -21.28
CA THR A 160 -13.23 -2.39 -21.15
C THR A 160 -12.40 -3.68 -21.15
N ALA A 161 -11.36 -3.75 -21.99
CA ALA A 161 -10.47 -4.92 -22.03
C ALA A 161 -9.64 -5.07 -20.75
N GLU A 162 -9.14 -3.97 -20.20
CA GLU A 162 -8.38 -3.99 -18.96
C GLU A 162 -9.24 -4.33 -17.75
N ARG A 163 -10.50 -3.87 -17.71
CA ARG A 163 -11.45 -4.24 -16.65
C ARG A 163 -11.75 -5.73 -16.60
N ALA A 164 -11.58 -6.44 -17.71
CA ALA A 164 -11.76 -7.89 -17.79
C ALA A 164 -10.57 -8.69 -17.20
N VAL A 165 -9.43 -8.03 -16.92
CA VAL A 165 -8.28 -8.67 -16.26
C VAL A 165 -8.64 -8.99 -14.82
N THR A 166 -8.41 -10.25 -14.42
CA THR A 166 -8.72 -10.76 -13.07
C THR A 166 -7.57 -10.58 -12.07
N LEU A 167 -6.34 -10.38 -12.56
CA LEU A 167 -5.20 -10.10 -11.71
C LEU A 167 -5.28 -8.66 -11.19
N CYS A 168 -5.61 -8.51 -9.91
CA CYS A 168 -5.87 -7.24 -9.26
C CYS A 168 -4.71 -6.79 -8.38
N ASN A 169 -4.60 -5.47 -8.23
CA ASN A 169 -3.64 -4.82 -7.34
C ASN A 169 -4.15 -4.82 -5.90
N SER A 170 -3.33 -5.27 -4.95
CA SER A 170 -3.63 -5.14 -3.52
C SER A 170 -3.27 -3.76 -2.95
N GLY A 171 -2.43 -3.01 -3.65
CA GLY A 171 -1.81 -1.78 -3.18
C GLY A 171 -0.47 -1.99 -2.46
N VAL A 172 -0.22 -3.18 -1.91
CA VAL A 172 1.04 -3.50 -1.21
C VAL A 172 2.17 -3.60 -2.22
N MET A 173 3.28 -2.92 -1.95
CA MET A 173 4.44 -2.94 -2.84
C MET A 173 5.75 -2.73 -2.08
N ALA A 174 6.85 -3.09 -2.73
CA ALA A 174 8.19 -2.89 -2.21
C ALA A 174 9.15 -2.38 -3.29
N ALA A 175 10.07 -1.52 -2.87
CA ALA A 175 11.17 -0.99 -3.68
C ALA A 175 12.31 -0.52 -2.76
N SER A 176 13.50 -0.21 -3.30
CA SER A 176 14.50 0.53 -2.53
C SER A 176 14.01 1.93 -2.20
N ALA A 177 14.44 2.50 -1.08
CA ALA A 177 14.05 3.84 -0.64
C ALA A 177 14.39 4.90 -1.70
N GLU A 178 15.61 4.86 -2.21
CA GLU A 178 16.09 5.78 -3.24
C GLU A 178 15.18 5.74 -4.48
N LEU A 179 14.99 4.56 -5.06
CA LEU A 179 14.17 4.40 -6.27
C LEU A 179 12.71 4.79 -6.05
N LEU A 180 12.12 4.38 -4.92
CA LEU A 180 10.73 4.72 -4.61
C LEU A 180 10.51 6.23 -4.64
N PHE A 181 11.35 6.97 -3.93
CA PHE A 181 11.21 8.42 -3.85
C PHE A 181 11.60 9.13 -5.16
N GLU A 182 12.52 8.59 -5.94
CA GLU A 182 12.77 9.09 -7.30
C GLU A 182 11.52 8.94 -8.18
N LEU A 183 10.93 7.74 -8.24
CA LEU A 183 9.75 7.47 -9.04
C LEU A 183 8.54 8.30 -8.60
N LEU A 184 8.37 8.50 -7.28
CA LEU A 184 7.32 9.36 -6.75
C LEU A 184 7.44 10.82 -7.21
N SER A 185 8.66 11.31 -7.44
CA SER A 185 8.85 12.67 -7.96
C SER A 185 8.45 12.84 -9.42
N GLU A 186 8.20 11.75 -10.16
CA GLU A 186 7.81 11.75 -11.58
C GLU A 186 6.32 11.49 -11.81
N ILE A 187 5.56 11.08 -10.78
CA ILE A 187 4.12 10.88 -10.95
C ILE A 187 3.40 12.23 -11.05
N ASP A 188 2.27 12.22 -11.74
CA ASP A 188 1.45 13.40 -11.99
C ASP A 188 -0.02 13.13 -11.64
N THR A 189 -0.89 14.10 -11.88
CA THR A 189 -2.33 14.03 -11.62
C THR A 189 -3.15 13.85 -12.89
N ASP A 190 -2.54 13.48 -14.01
CA ASP A 190 -3.23 13.27 -15.29
C ASP A 190 -3.95 11.92 -15.31
N ASN A 191 -4.99 11.82 -14.50
CA ASN A 191 -5.83 10.63 -14.34
C ASN A 191 -7.27 11.01 -13.95
N ALA A 192 -8.18 10.05 -13.99
CA ALA A 192 -9.60 10.26 -13.76
C ALA A 192 -9.97 10.80 -12.37
N SER A 193 -9.11 10.69 -11.37
CA SER A 193 -9.33 11.22 -10.03
C SER A 193 -8.62 12.55 -9.77
N GLY A 194 -7.65 12.96 -10.60
CA GLY A 194 -6.80 14.11 -10.37
C GLY A 194 -5.89 13.95 -9.13
N GLU A 195 -5.50 12.71 -8.80
CA GLU A 195 -4.72 12.36 -7.63
C GLU A 195 -3.33 11.84 -8.02
N LEU A 196 -2.36 11.95 -7.13
CA LEU A 196 -1.05 11.32 -7.27
C LEU A 196 -1.17 9.83 -6.92
N TYR A 197 -1.33 8.97 -7.93
CA TYR A 197 -1.45 7.53 -7.74
C TYR A 197 -0.10 6.89 -7.46
N LEU A 198 0.04 6.19 -6.35
CA LEU A 198 1.24 5.40 -6.07
C LEU A 198 1.49 4.35 -7.16
N THR A 199 0.44 3.81 -7.75
CA THR A 199 0.50 2.80 -8.80
C THR A 199 1.20 3.26 -10.08
N ASP A 200 1.29 4.56 -10.32
CA ASP A 200 1.95 5.13 -11.50
C ASP A 200 3.48 4.95 -11.48
N ILE A 201 4.08 4.71 -10.30
CA ILE A 201 5.53 4.42 -10.21
C ILE A 201 5.93 3.22 -11.07
N ILE A 202 5.01 2.25 -11.29
CA ILE A 202 5.29 1.08 -12.14
C ILE A 202 5.50 1.51 -13.59
N SER A 203 4.64 2.36 -14.12
CA SER A 203 4.80 2.88 -15.49
C SER A 203 6.09 3.67 -15.64
N LYS A 204 6.44 4.49 -14.63
CA LYS A 204 7.69 5.27 -14.60
C LYS A 204 8.93 4.36 -14.54
N ALA A 205 8.91 3.31 -13.70
CA ALA A 205 9.99 2.32 -13.62
C ALA A 205 10.17 1.56 -14.95
N VAL A 206 9.07 1.09 -15.55
CA VAL A 206 9.09 0.38 -16.84
C VAL A 206 9.61 1.28 -17.96
N ALA A 207 9.23 2.56 -17.98
CA ALA A 207 9.73 3.54 -18.96
C ALA A 207 11.25 3.76 -18.85
N ARG A 208 11.83 3.62 -17.65
CA ARG A 208 13.28 3.62 -17.40
C ARG A 208 13.97 2.28 -17.76
N GLY A 209 13.22 1.26 -18.21
CA GLY A 209 13.73 -0.08 -18.51
C GLY A 209 13.97 -0.95 -17.27
N LEU A 210 13.46 -0.54 -16.11
CA LEU A 210 13.61 -1.29 -14.86
C LEU A 210 12.60 -2.44 -14.80
N PRO A 211 13.01 -3.64 -14.33
CA PRO A 211 12.13 -4.79 -14.19
C PRO A 211 11.17 -4.58 -13.01
N CYS A 212 9.87 -4.80 -13.25
CA CYS A 212 8.84 -4.82 -12.22
C CYS A 212 8.19 -6.21 -12.16
N ALA A 213 7.90 -6.69 -10.97
CA ALA A 213 7.31 -8.02 -10.76
C ALA A 213 5.97 -7.94 -10.02
N ALA A 214 5.08 -8.89 -10.32
CA ALA A 214 3.86 -9.13 -9.56
C ALA A 214 4.03 -10.41 -8.74
N VAL A 215 3.97 -10.28 -7.41
CA VAL A 215 3.93 -11.40 -6.47
C VAL A 215 2.46 -11.74 -6.22
N ARG A 216 2.10 -13.01 -6.28
CA ARG A 216 0.71 -13.44 -6.11
C ARG A 216 0.46 -13.97 -4.71
N CYS A 217 -0.67 -13.58 -4.12
CA CYS A 217 -1.17 -14.11 -2.85
C CYS A 217 -2.62 -14.59 -2.96
N ALA A 218 -3.13 -15.15 -1.89
CA ALA A 218 -4.54 -15.50 -1.81
C ALA A 218 -5.41 -14.23 -1.70
N GLU A 219 -6.53 -14.17 -2.42
CA GLU A 219 -7.45 -13.04 -2.40
C GLU A 219 -7.84 -12.62 -0.97
N CYS A 220 -8.06 -13.59 -0.08
CA CYS A 220 -8.46 -13.31 1.30
C CYS A 220 -7.43 -12.50 2.10
N GLU A 221 -6.14 -12.54 1.73
CA GLU A 221 -5.10 -11.76 2.43
C GLU A 221 -5.20 -10.26 2.14
N THR A 222 -5.75 -9.91 0.99
CA THR A 222 -5.80 -8.53 0.49
C THR A 222 -7.16 -7.89 0.69
N LEU A 223 -8.09 -8.59 1.33
CA LEU A 223 -9.42 -8.05 1.64
C LEU A 223 -9.28 -6.83 2.55
N GLY A 224 -9.49 -5.66 1.96
CA GLY A 224 -9.63 -4.42 2.69
C GLY A 224 -11.05 -4.25 3.19
N VAL A 225 -11.21 -3.85 4.43
CA VAL A 225 -12.53 -3.56 5.01
C VAL A 225 -12.88 -2.10 4.71
N ASN A 226 -13.82 -1.86 3.81
CA ASN A 226 -14.23 -0.53 3.37
C ASN A 226 -15.63 -0.12 3.83
N SER A 227 -16.40 -1.07 4.35
CA SER A 227 -17.76 -0.86 4.83
C SER A 227 -18.04 -1.71 6.05
N ARG A 228 -19.11 -1.36 6.80
CA ARG A 228 -19.53 -2.17 7.96
C ARG A 228 -20.01 -3.57 7.57
N VAL A 229 -20.47 -3.74 6.34
CA VAL A 229 -20.89 -5.06 5.84
C VAL A 229 -19.69 -5.97 5.64
N GLU A 230 -18.58 -5.42 5.16
CA GLU A 230 -17.32 -6.17 5.00
C GLU A 230 -16.63 -6.48 6.34
N LEU A 231 -17.01 -5.75 7.41
CA LEU A 231 -16.49 -5.98 8.76
C LEU A 231 -17.17 -7.16 9.47
N MET A 232 -18.39 -7.56 9.07
CA MET A 232 -19.18 -8.65 9.66
C MET A 232 -18.85 -9.99 9.03
#